data_9130ab44c4507fca94fb395b60e1ff70
#
_entry.id   9130ab44c4507fca94fb395b60e1ff70
#
_cell.length_a   1.000
_cell.length_b   1.000
_cell.length_c   1.000
_cell.angle_alpha   90.00
_cell.angle_beta   90.00
_cell.angle_gamma   90.00
#
_symmetry.space_group_name_H-M   'P 1'
#
loop_
_entity.id
_entity.type
_entity.pdbx_description
1 polymer ?
#
loop_
_entity_poly.entity_id
_entity_poly.type
_entity_poly.pdbx_seq_one_letter_code
_entity_poly.pdbx_strand_id
1 'polypeptide(L)'
;MRITVLALGSRGDVYPLTALAAELARHGHEVRLAASLNLVDLPRQLGLDVVPVGWNQQSMMQTERGREWVTKSNLDSFLQITIEAYRDYGRRFGDEAIELTAGSEAIVCAVVSEQWAAALAEAYDVPLVAYDLTPSRPNDVVPHPLVAVDPLPTAAANRATYLHYTRRAWRYRRDLMFQFRRRLGLPEMPPPPKQLRRPLELQGYSPTLVPGLTWDAYRPIVGDLRLTPVDLDRAGMSTLDPELARWLAAGEPPALVTFGSTHVSDPAAMMAAIRRVCRSLGLRALVATGWGLSGLAPSTSPELRVVPYVDYDLVLPHCAMVVHHGSASITAAGVRAGIPTMVCSSYADQPFWGRQLERLGAGVHVRFTDLSEDVLLSGMSRLTTGPLRRRAAQLGELMRAEPHGTPVAADEVDRYLAA
;
A
#
# COMPACT_ATOMS: atom_id res chain seq x y z
N MET A 1 -17.64 -2.69 -20.73
CA MET A 1 -18.48 -2.28 -19.58
C MET A 1 -17.98 -0.97 -19.03
N ARG A 2 -18.85 -0.20 -18.40
CA ARG A 2 -18.46 1.02 -17.65
C ARG A 2 -18.09 0.64 -16.22
N ILE A 3 -16.84 0.85 -15.86
CA ILE A 3 -16.29 0.48 -14.54
C ILE A 3 -15.86 1.75 -13.81
N THR A 4 -16.36 1.95 -12.59
CA THR A 4 -15.84 3.01 -11.71
C THR A 4 -14.88 2.43 -10.68
N VAL A 5 -13.68 2.99 -10.60
CA VAL A 5 -12.63 2.61 -9.66
C VAL A 5 -12.52 3.67 -8.56
N LEU A 6 -12.76 3.30 -7.31
CA LEU A 6 -12.72 4.20 -6.15
C LEU A 6 -11.38 4.04 -5.42
N ALA A 7 -10.38 4.81 -5.82
CA ALA A 7 -9.01 4.76 -5.33
C ALA A 7 -8.70 5.91 -4.35
N LEU A 8 -9.04 5.72 -3.10
CA LEU A 8 -8.76 6.68 -2.02
C LEU A 8 -7.57 6.25 -1.17
N GLY A 9 -6.85 7.22 -0.63
CA GLY A 9 -5.78 6.99 0.31
C GLY A 9 -4.45 7.60 -0.12
N SER A 10 -3.35 6.96 0.28
CA SER A 10 -1.99 7.32 -0.10
C SER A 10 -1.61 6.78 -1.49
N ARG A 11 -0.38 7.03 -1.90
CA ARG A 11 0.15 6.42 -3.15
C ARG A 11 0.05 4.89 -3.15
N GLY A 12 0.27 4.26 -2.00
CA GLY A 12 0.17 2.80 -1.86
C GLY A 12 -1.23 2.25 -2.09
N ASP A 13 -2.27 3.08 -1.93
CA ASP A 13 -3.66 2.71 -2.20
C ASP A 13 -4.08 3.06 -3.64
N VAL A 14 -3.66 4.23 -4.13
CA VAL A 14 -4.11 4.78 -5.43
C VAL A 14 -3.37 4.18 -6.61
N TYR A 15 -2.05 4.02 -6.54
CA TYR A 15 -1.24 3.59 -7.68
C TYR A 15 -1.48 2.13 -8.12
N PRO A 16 -1.67 1.17 -7.20
CA PRO A 16 -2.10 -0.18 -7.60
C PRO A 16 -3.42 -0.19 -8.37
N LEU A 17 -4.42 0.56 -7.91
CA LEU A 17 -5.69 0.67 -8.61
C LEU A 17 -5.60 1.48 -9.90
N THR A 18 -4.66 2.43 -10.00
CA THR A 18 -4.34 3.10 -11.27
C THR A 18 -3.79 2.11 -12.29
N ALA A 19 -2.89 1.22 -11.89
CA ALA A 19 -2.36 0.18 -12.76
C ALA A 19 -3.47 -0.79 -13.23
N LEU A 20 -4.34 -1.23 -12.32
CA LEU A 20 -5.49 -2.07 -12.68
C LEU A 20 -6.46 -1.34 -13.62
N ALA A 21 -6.76 -0.07 -13.36
CA ALA A 21 -7.62 0.74 -14.22
C ALA A 21 -7.07 0.87 -15.64
N ALA A 22 -5.75 1.08 -15.79
CA ALA A 22 -5.09 1.14 -17.09
C ALA A 22 -5.17 -0.20 -17.84
N GLU A 23 -5.00 -1.32 -17.14
CA GLU A 23 -5.14 -2.65 -17.74
C GLU A 23 -6.57 -2.94 -18.17
N LEU A 24 -7.57 -2.68 -17.32
CA LEU A 24 -8.99 -2.85 -17.66
C LEU A 24 -9.39 -1.97 -18.87
N ALA A 25 -8.84 -0.76 -18.98
CA ALA A 25 -9.05 0.07 -20.16
C ALA A 25 -8.44 -0.55 -21.43
N ARG A 26 -7.29 -1.25 -21.34
CA ARG A 26 -6.72 -2.03 -22.46
C ARG A 26 -7.56 -3.23 -22.85
N HIS A 27 -8.27 -3.83 -21.88
CA HIS A 27 -9.24 -4.90 -22.12
C HIS A 27 -10.56 -4.40 -22.74
N GLY A 28 -10.66 -3.09 -23.02
CA GLY A 28 -11.81 -2.50 -23.71
C GLY A 28 -12.93 -2.04 -22.79
N HIS A 29 -12.70 -1.92 -21.50
CA HIS A 29 -13.67 -1.31 -20.59
C HIS A 29 -13.57 0.23 -20.63
N GLU A 30 -14.73 0.88 -20.43
CA GLU A 30 -14.79 2.32 -20.17
C GLU A 30 -14.53 2.53 -18.67
N VAL A 31 -13.31 2.96 -18.32
CA VAL A 31 -12.88 3.06 -16.92
C VAL A 31 -12.84 4.50 -16.47
N ARG A 32 -13.57 4.82 -15.40
CA ARG A 32 -13.47 6.09 -14.66
C ARG A 32 -12.81 5.87 -13.32
N LEU A 33 -11.73 6.59 -13.06
CA LEU A 33 -10.96 6.49 -11.81
C LEU A 33 -11.24 7.69 -10.90
N ALA A 34 -11.80 7.45 -9.72
CA ALA A 34 -11.88 8.43 -8.64
C ALA A 34 -10.64 8.32 -7.77
N ALA A 35 -9.79 9.34 -7.72
CA ALA A 35 -8.54 9.33 -6.99
C ALA A 35 -8.44 10.50 -5.99
N SER A 36 -7.68 10.30 -4.89
CA SER A 36 -7.39 11.36 -3.92
C SER A 36 -6.88 12.63 -4.61
N LEU A 37 -7.31 13.82 -4.14
CA LEU A 37 -7.10 15.12 -4.80
C LEU A 37 -5.66 15.39 -5.26
N ASN A 38 -4.67 14.91 -4.54
CA ASN A 38 -3.24 15.13 -4.83
C ASN A 38 -2.56 13.95 -5.55
N LEU A 39 -3.32 12.98 -6.07
CA LEU A 39 -2.78 11.77 -6.70
C LEU A 39 -3.38 11.50 -8.10
N VAL A 40 -3.81 12.55 -8.79
CA VAL A 40 -4.46 12.47 -10.11
C VAL A 40 -3.49 12.57 -11.30
N ASP A 41 -2.24 12.98 -11.07
CA ASP A 41 -1.31 13.28 -12.18
C ASP A 41 -0.88 12.00 -12.91
N LEU A 42 -0.47 10.96 -12.19
CA LEU A 42 -0.10 9.69 -12.80
C LEU A 42 -1.25 9.05 -13.61
N PRO A 43 -2.48 8.91 -13.08
CA PRO A 43 -3.60 8.43 -13.88
C PRO A 43 -3.85 9.26 -15.15
N ARG A 44 -3.70 10.58 -15.10
CA ARG A 44 -3.83 11.47 -16.27
C ARG A 44 -2.75 11.21 -17.29
N GLN A 45 -1.50 11.04 -16.86
CA GLN A 45 -0.37 10.69 -17.76
C GLN A 45 -0.61 9.37 -18.48
N LEU A 46 -1.32 8.43 -17.85
CA LEU A 46 -1.74 7.17 -18.46
C LEU A 46 -2.97 7.30 -19.38
N GLY A 47 -3.55 8.50 -19.49
CA GLY A 47 -4.71 8.76 -20.34
C GLY A 47 -6.02 8.25 -19.79
N LEU A 48 -6.13 8.01 -18.49
CA LEU A 48 -7.37 7.59 -17.83
C LEU A 48 -8.33 8.77 -17.62
N ASP A 49 -9.64 8.51 -17.68
CA ASP A 49 -10.66 9.42 -17.16
C ASP A 49 -10.59 9.44 -15.64
N VAL A 50 -9.92 10.48 -15.09
CA VAL A 50 -9.69 10.59 -13.64
C VAL A 50 -10.39 11.80 -13.05
N VAL A 51 -11.15 11.55 -11.98
CA VAL A 51 -11.85 12.58 -11.21
C VAL A 51 -11.21 12.71 -9.82
N PRO A 52 -10.79 13.91 -9.43
CA PRO A 52 -10.27 14.15 -8.08
C PRO A 52 -11.43 14.11 -7.06
N VAL A 53 -11.29 13.29 -6.01
CA VAL A 53 -12.33 13.10 -4.99
C VAL A 53 -11.77 13.13 -3.57
N GLY A 54 -12.66 13.32 -2.62
CA GLY A 54 -12.34 13.21 -1.20
C GLY A 54 -11.45 14.35 -0.72
N TRP A 55 -10.24 14.03 -0.32
CA TRP A 55 -9.30 14.96 0.32
C TRP A 55 -7.87 14.82 -0.16
N ASN A 56 -7.06 15.84 0.14
CA ASN A 56 -5.62 15.78 -0.06
C ASN A 56 -4.99 14.99 1.08
N GLN A 57 -4.59 13.75 0.80
CA GLN A 57 -4.01 12.83 1.79
C GLN A 57 -2.72 13.38 2.41
N GLN A 58 -1.87 14.03 1.62
CA GLN A 58 -0.63 14.62 2.12
C GLN A 58 -0.90 15.72 3.15
N SER A 59 -1.80 16.65 2.82
CA SER A 59 -2.17 17.74 3.73
C SER A 59 -2.79 17.20 5.03
N MET A 60 -3.63 16.16 4.94
CA MET A 60 -4.20 15.51 6.11
C MET A 60 -3.11 14.90 7.01
N MET A 61 -2.13 14.20 6.44
CA MET A 61 -1.02 13.60 7.19
C MET A 61 -0.10 14.65 7.85
N GLN A 62 -0.09 15.88 7.35
CA GLN A 62 0.71 17.00 7.91
C GLN A 62 -0.01 17.72 9.05
N THR A 63 -1.30 17.47 9.29
CA THR A 63 -2.02 18.01 10.45
C THR A 63 -1.50 17.40 11.76
N GLU A 64 -1.80 18.04 12.90
CA GLU A 64 -1.50 17.48 14.22
C GLU A 64 -2.09 16.08 14.38
N ARG A 65 -3.32 15.87 13.95
CA ARG A 65 -4.02 14.59 13.94
C ARG A 65 -3.29 13.53 13.07
N GLY A 66 -2.84 13.90 11.89
CA GLY A 66 -2.05 13.02 11.01
C GLY A 66 -0.70 12.63 11.63
N ARG A 67 -0.08 13.54 12.38
CA ARG A 67 1.15 13.25 13.14
C ARG A 67 0.92 12.29 14.31
N GLU A 68 -0.23 12.38 14.98
CA GLU A 68 -0.61 11.44 16.04
C GLU A 68 -0.74 9.99 15.54
N TRP A 69 -1.09 9.76 14.29
CA TRP A 69 -1.11 8.41 13.70
C TRP A 69 0.23 7.70 13.81
N VAL A 70 1.33 8.43 13.66
CA VAL A 70 2.70 7.87 13.76
C VAL A 70 3.04 7.48 15.19
N THR A 71 2.53 8.20 16.18
CA THR A 71 2.89 8.03 17.60
C THR A 71 1.94 7.12 18.37
N LYS A 72 0.67 7.07 17.99
CA LYS A 72 -0.38 6.28 18.67
C LYS A 72 -0.71 5.02 17.86
N SER A 73 0.16 4.03 17.89
CA SER A 73 0.13 2.82 17.04
C SER A 73 -0.77 1.67 17.53
N ASN A 74 -1.81 1.93 18.34
CA ASN A 74 -2.77 0.88 18.71
C ASN A 74 -4.04 0.92 17.83
N LEU A 75 -4.75 -0.21 17.75
CA LEU A 75 -5.93 -0.38 16.90
C LEU A 75 -7.02 0.67 17.17
N ASP A 76 -7.32 0.99 18.43
CA ASP A 76 -8.39 1.92 18.76
C ASP A 76 -8.04 3.34 18.34
N SER A 77 -6.82 3.79 18.59
CA SER A 77 -6.34 5.10 18.13
C SER A 77 -6.35 5.19 16.60
N PHE A 78 -5.92 4.13 15.91
CA PHE A 78 -5.97 4.06 14.46
C PHE A 78 -7.41 4.17 13.93
N LEU A 79 -8.35 3.38 14.49
CA LEU A 79 -9.75 3.42 14.11
C LEU A 79 -10.40 4.77 14.43
N GLN A 80 -10.10 5.35 15.59
CA GLN A 80 -10.63 6.65 15.99
C GLN A 80 -10.19 7.75 15.03
N ILE A 81 -8.90 7.88 14.77
CA ILE A 81 -8.35 8.90 13.87
C ILE A 81 -8.88 8.70 12.44
N THR A 82 -8.97 7.45 11.99
CA THR A 82 -9.54 7.13 10.68
C THR A 82 -11.00 7.58 10.57
N ILE A 83 -11.83 7.30 11.58
CA ILE A 83 -13.25 7.70 11.53
C ILE A 83 -13.45 9.20 11.67
N GLU A 84 -12.60 9.89 12.42
CA GLU A 84 -12.65 11.34 12.51
C GLU A 84 -12.33 11.99 11.15
N ALA A 85 -11.32 11.47 10.45
CA ALA A 85 -11.05 11.87 9.06
C ALA A 85 -12.25 11.54 8.14
N TYR A 86 -12.89 10.40 8.31
CA TYR A 86 -14.09 10.04 7.55
C TYR A 86 -15.33 10.90 7.90
N ARG A 87 -15.47 11.39 9.12
CA ARG A 87 -16.53 12.34 9.46
C ARG A 87 -16.34 13.70 8.80
N ASP A 88 -15.08 14.16 8.74
CA ASP A 88 -14.73 15.44 8.14
C ASP A 88 -14.88 15.43 6.61
N TYR A 89 -14.46 14.34 5.97
CA TYR A 89 -14.37 14.22 4.50
C TYR A 89 -15.34 13.22 3.87
N GLY A 90 -15.79 12.22 4.63
CA GLY A 90 -16.54 11.08 4.11
C GLY A 90 -17.95 11.41 3.62
N ARG A 91 -18.57 12.50 4.16
CA ARG A 91 -19.87 12.97 3.65
C ARG A 91 -19.69 13.50 2.23
N ARG A 92 -18.71 14.36 2.02
CA ARG A 92 -18.36 14.90 0.70
C ARG A 92 -17.98 13.78 -0.26
N PHE A 93 -17.09 12.87 0.16
CA PHE A 93 -16.74 11.72 -0.64
C PHE A 93 -17.96 10.85 -0.99
N GLY A 94 -18.88 10.64 -0.04
CA GLY A 94 -20.11 9.91 -0.31
C GLY A 94 -20.98 10.57 -1.39
N ASP A 95 -21.10 11.91 -1.40
CA ASP A 95 -21.80 12.64 -2.46
C ASP A 95 -21.11 12.48 -3.81
N GLU A 96 -19.80 12.70 -3.86
CA GLU A 96 -18.96 12.52 -5.05
C GLU A 96 -19.05 11.08 -5.58
N ALA A 97 -19.01 10.08 -4.70
CA ALA A 97 -19.07 8.66 -5.08
C ALA A 97 -20.44 8.28 -5.67
N ILE A 98 -21.55 8.81 -5.15
CA ILE A 98 -22.89 8.60 -5.73
C ILE A 98 -22.95 9.12 -7.17
N GLU A 99 -22.47 10.35 -7.40
CA GLU A 99 -22.46 10.95 -8.74
C GLU A 99 -21.57 10.17 -9.72
N LEU A 100 -20.38 9.77 -9.28
CA LEU A 100 -19.39 9.09 -10.11
C LEU A 100 -19.79 7.67 -10.48
N THR A 101 -20.49 6.97 -9.59
CA THR A 101 -20.92 5.57 -9.82
C THR A 101 -22.27 5.48 -10.49
N ALA A 102 -22.96 6.59 -10.72
CA ALA A 102 -24.21 6.59 -11.45
C ALA A 102 -24.03 6.05 -12.88
N GLY A 103 -24.76 4.97 -13.18
CA GLY A 103 -24.68 4.28 -14.46
C GLY A 103 -23.44 3.40 -14.65
N SER A 104 -22.64 3.16 -13.62
CA SER A 104 -21.60 2.12 -13.66
C SER A 104 -22.23 0.73 -13.76
N GLU A 105 -21.53 -0.17 -14.45
CA GLU A 105 -21.92 -1.58 -14.59
C GLU A 105 -21.09 -2.47 -13.66
N ALA A 106 -20.02 -1.93 -13.06
CA ALA A 106 -19.24 -2.55 -12.00
C ALA A 106 -18.49 -1.47 -11.18
N ILE A 107 -18.18 -1.80 -9.92
CA ILE A 107 -17.41 -0.93 -9.03
C ILE A 107 -16.17 -1.69 -8.55
N VAL A 108 -14.98 -1.05 -8.65
CA VAL A 108 -13.71 -1.53 -8.10
C VAL A 108 -13.30 -0.60 -6.97
N CYS A 109 -12.79 -1.13 -5.86
CA CYS A 109 -12.39 -0.32 -4.72
C CYS A 109 -11.19 -0.87 -3.96
N ALA A 110 -10.50 0.00 -3.22
CA ALA A 110 -9.55 -0.39 -2.17
C ALA A 110 -10.24 -0.45 -0.81
N VAL A 111 -9.53 -1.02 0.18
CA VAL A 111 -10.00 -1.17 1.58
C VAL A 111 -10.55 0.15 2.16
N VAL A 112 -9.91 1.28 1.84
CA VAL A 112 -10.30 2.62 2.35
C VAL A 112 -11.70 3.03 1.91
N SER A 113 -12.11 2.69 0.67
CA SER A 113 -13.41 3.05 0.08
C SER A 113 -14.44 1.91 0.08
N GLU A 114 -14.06 0.72 0.54
CA GLU A 114 -14.85 -0.52 0.39
C GLU A 114 -16.30 -0.40 0.93
N GLN A 115 -16.48 0.25 2.07
CA GLN A 115 -17.83 0.32 2.67
C GLN A 115 -18.80 1.20 1.89
N TRP A 116 -18.29 2.30 1.30
CA TRP A 116 -19.08 3.11 0.37
C TRP A 116 -19.37 2.35 -0.93
N ALA A 117 -18.33 1.71 -1.47
CA ALA A 117 -18.44 0.90 -2.67
C ALA A 117 -19.46 -0.24 -2.50
N ALA A 118 -19.46 -0.93 -1.36
CA ALA A 118 -20.41 -2.00 -1.06
C ALA A 118 -21.86 -1.48 -1.00
N ALA A 119 -22.11 -0.33 -0.38
CA ALA A 119 -23.43 0.27 -0.33
C ALA A 119 -23.91 0.76 -1.72
N LEU A 120 -22.99 1.30 -2.53
CA LEU A 120 -23.29 1.71 -3.91
C LEU A 120 -23.57 0.49 -4.81
N ALA A 121 -22.76 -0.57 -4.70
CA ALA A 121 -22.96 -1.80 -5.44
C ALA A 121 -24.32 -2.44 -5.11
N GLU A 122 -24.73 -2.42 -3.84
CA GLU A 122 -26.05 -2.85 -3.40
C GLU A 122 -27.18 -1.96 -3.97
N ALA A 123 -27.01 -0.62 -3.92
CA ALA A 123 -28.01 0.33 -4.37
C ALA A 123 -28.26 0.26 -5.89
N TYR A 124 -27.22 -0.01 -6.66
CA TYR A 124 -27.28 -0.06 -8.12
C TYR A 124 -27.39 -1.49 -8.69
N ASP A 125 -27.36 -2.50 -7.82
CA ASP A 125 -27.34 -3.93 -8.19
C ASP A 125 -26.24 -4.28 -9.20
N VAL A 126 -25.00 -3.81 -8.91
CA VAL A 126 -23.84 -4.04 -9.77
C VAL A 126 -22.75 -4.86 -9.06
N PRO A 127 -21.90 -5.59 -9.81
CA PRO A 127 -20.74 -6.29 -9.26
C PRO A 127 -19.81 -5.39 -8.50
N LEU A 128 -19.25 -5.90 -7.39
CA LEU A 128 -18.20 -5.27 -6.60
C LEU A 128 -16.92 -6.08 -6.68
N VAL A 129 -15.81 -5.38 -6.96
CA VAL A 129 -14.44 -5.89 -6.87
C VAL A 129 -13.70 -5.13 -5.79
N ALA A 130 -13.24 -5.81 -4.76
CA ALA A 130 -12.42 -5.24 -3.69
C ALA A 130 -10.95 -5.64 -3.88
N TYR A 131 -10.03 -4.72 -3.61
CA TYR A 131 -8.58 -4.96 -3.66
C TYR A 131 -7.98 -4.85 -2.27
N ASP A 132 -7.39 -5.94 -1.79
CA ASP A 132 -6.75 -6.08 -0.49
C ASP A 132 -5.24 -6.09 -0.61
N LEU A 133 -4.55 -5.12 -0.01
CA LEU A 133 -3.08 -5.02 0.04
C LEU A 133 -2.42 -5.97 1.06
N THR A 134 -3.23 -6.57 1.92
CA THR A 134 -2.81 -7.44 3.03
C THR A 134 -3.83 -8.55 3.19
N PRO A 135 -3.50 -9.65 3.89
CA PRO A 135 -4.46 -10.71 4.18
C PRO A 135 -5.50 -10.26 5.21
N SER A 136 -6.35 -9.30 4.82
CA SER A 136 -7.38 -8.67 5.66
C SER A 136 -8.68 -9.47 5.74
N ARG A 137 -8.80 -10.59 5.02
CA ARG A 137 -9.96 -11.49 5.06
C ARG A 137 -9.73 -12.65 6.04
N PRO A 138 -10.81 -13.16 6.69
CA PRO A 138 -10.70 -14.25 7.66
C PRO A 138 -10.00 -15.49 7.08
N ASN A 139 -8.91 -15.90 7.73
CA ASN A 139 -8.11 -17.07 7.36
C ASN A 139 -7.49 -17.74 8.59
N ASP A 140 -6.87 -18.89 8.37
CA ASP A 140 -6.30 -19.75 9.40
C ASP A 140 -4.80 -19.55 9.63
N VAL A 141 -4.12 -18.88 8.69
CA VAL A 141 -2.65 -18.83 8.63
C VAL A 141 -2.09 -17.65 9.40
N VAL A 142 -2.68 -16.48 9.21
CA VAL A 142 -2.22 -15.24 9.84
C VAL A 142 -3.38 -14.52 10.53
N PRO A 143 -3.12 -13.77 11.61
CA PRO A 143 -4.12 -12.91 12.22
C PRO A 143 -4.45 -11.71 11.33
N HIS A 144 -5.52 -10.99 11.66
CA HIS A 144 -5.80 -9.71 11.02
C HIS A 144 -4.64 -8.73 11.26
N PRO A 145 -4.02 -8.14 10.20
CA PRO A 145 -2.78 -7.35 10.30
C PRO A 145 -2.83 -6.17 11.26
N LEU A 146 -4.01 -5.60 11.49
CA LEU A 146 -4.23 -4.48 12.42
C LEU A 146 -4.52 -4.92 13.87
N VAL A 147 -4.64 -6.23 14.14
CA VAL A 147 -4.93 -6.77 15.48
C VAL A 147 -3.71 -7.46 16.08
N ALA A 148 -3.03 -8.26 15.28
CA ALA A 148 -1.80 -8.93 15.68
C ALA A 148 -0.87 -9.08 14.47
N VAL A 149 0.43 -9.14 14.74
CA VAL A 149 1.45 -9.17 13.68
C VAL A 149 2.09 -10.54 13.50
N ASP A 150 2.02 -11.37 14.53
CA ASP A 150 2.54 -12.75 14.51
C ASP A 150 1.38 -13.75 14.49
N PRO A 151 1.53 -14.88 13.77
CA PRO A 151 0.54 -15.96 13.80
C PRO A 151 0.27 -16.42 15.22
N LEU A 152 -1.00 -16.63 15.54
CA LEU A 152 -1.43 -17.12 16.85
C LEU A 152 -1.37 -18.65 16.89
N PRO A 153 -1.35 -19.27 18.10
CA PRO A 153 -1.13 -20.70 18.24
C PRO A 153 -2.14 -21.61 17.54
N THR A 154 -3.33 -21.11 17.23
CA THR A 154 -4.37 -21.90 16.57
C THR A 154 -5.03 -21.15 15.42
N ALA A 155 -5.49 -21.88 14.40
CA ALA A 155 -6.30 -21.34 13.30
C ALA A 155 -7.54 -20.57 13.80
N ALA A 156 -8.21 -21.10 14.83
CA ALA A 156 -9.38 -20.43 15.42
C ALA A 156 -9.01 -19.09 16.06
N ALA A 157 -7.84 -18.99 16.71
CA ALA A 157 -7.36 -17.73 17.27
C ALA A 157 -7.04 -16.71 16.17
N ASN A 158 -6.39 -17.14 15.07
CA ASN A 158 -6.19 -16.27 13.92
C ASN A 158 -7.53 -15.75 13.38
N ARG A 159 -8.50 -16.62 13.11
CA ARG A 159 -9.84 -16.21 12.64
C ARG A 159 -10.54 -15.26 13.61
N ALA A 160 -10.42 -15.44 14.91
CA ALA A 160 -11.07 -14.60 15.92
C ALA A 160 -10.59 -13.14 15.85
N THR A 161 -9.36 -12.87 15.41
CA THR A 161 -8.84 -11.50 15.24
C THR A 161 -9.60 -10.71 14.19
N TYR A 162 -10.07 -11.35 13.13
CA TYR A 162 -10.88 -10.71 12.07
C TYR A 162 -12.25 -10.30 12.61
N LEU A 163 -12.89 -11.17 13.39
CA LEU A 163 -14.16 -10.82 14.04
C LEU A 163 -13.96 -9.69 15.06
N HIS A 164 -12.86 -9.72 15.81
CA HIS A 164 -12.50 -8.63 16.74
C HIS A 164 -12.35 -7.30 15.99
N TYR A 165 -11.56 -7.26 14.91
CA TYR A 165 -11.40 -6.09 14.07
C TYR A 165 -12.73 -5.58 13.54
N THR A 166 -13.54 -6.46 12.91
CA THR A 166 -14.82 -6.09 12.32
C THR A 166 -15.75 -5.46 13.34
N ARG A 167 -15.88 -6.06 14.55
CA ARG A 167 -16.72 -5.52 15.63
C ARG A 167 -16.22 -4.16 16.13
N ARG A 168 -14.90 -3.99 16.24
CA ARG A 168 -14.30 -2.71 16.66
C ARG A 168 -14.49 -1.64 15.60
N ALA A 169 -14.13 -1.93 14.36
CA ALA A 169 -14.28 -1.01 13.24
C ALA A 169 -15.73 -0.57 13.04
N TRP A 170 -16.70 -1.50 13.19
CA TRP A 170 -18.13 -1.19 13.09
C TRP A 170 -18.58 -0.17 14.12
N ARG A 171 -18.13 -0.25 15.38
CA ARG A 171 -18.49 0.74 16.42
C ARG A 171 -18.18 2.17 16.02
N TYR A 172 -17.06 2.36 15.32
CA TYR A 172 -16.62 3.69 14.87
C TYR A 172 -17.32 4.18 13.60
N ARG A 173 -17.70 3.25 12.70
CA ARG A 173 -18.17 3.57 11.34
C ARG A 173 -19.68 3.56 11.17
N ARG A 174 -20.42 2.86 12.03
CA ARG A 174 -21.86 2.56 11.83
C ARG A 174 -22.71 3.80 11.56
N ASP A 175 -22.55 4.87 12.33
CA ASP A 175 -23.40 6.05 12.22
C ASP A 175 -23.19 6.78 10.88
N LEU A 176 -21.94 6.85 10.42
CA LEU A 176 -21.61 7.39 9.11
C LEU A 176 -22.22 6.52 7.99
N MET A 177 -22.10 5.20 8.12
CA MET A 177 -22.66 4.27 7.13
C MET A 177 -24.18 4.24 7.14
N PHE A 178 -24.84 4.35 8.29
CA PHE A 178 -26.29 4.50 8.36
C PHE A 178 -26.79 5.75 7.64
N GLN A 179 -26.10 6.88 7.82
CA GLN A 179 -26.43 8.11 7.11
C GLN A 179 -26.25 7.95 5.59
N PHE A 180 -25.15 7.32 5.15
CA PHE A 180 -24.88 7.11 3.75
C PHE A 180 -25.89 6.15 3.10
N ARG A 181 -26.20 5.02 3.75
CA ARG A 181 -27.19 4.05 3.26
C ARG A 181 -28.59 4.68 3.15
N ARG A 182 -29.03 5.48 4.11
CA ARG A 182 -30.30 6.23 4.03
C ARG A 182 -30.37 7.15 2.82
N ARG A 183 -29.27 7.82 2.44
CA ARG A 183 -29.18 8.66 1.25
C ARG A 183 -29.36 7.88 -0.04
N LEU A 184 -28.93 6.61 -0.06
CA LEU A 184 -29.14 5.67 -1.17
C LEU A 184 -30.53 5.00 -1.15
N GLY A 185 -31.38 5.31 -0.19
CA GLY A 185 -32.67 4.62 -0.04
C GLY A 185 -32.56 3.20 0.50
N LEU A 186 -31.41 2.82 1.02
CA LEU A 186 -31.16 1.47 1.56
C LEU A 186 -31.53 1.36 3.04
N PRO A 187 -31.87 0.16 3.55
CA PRO A 187 -31.96 -0.10 4.99
C PRO A 187 -30.68 0.29 5.71
N GLU A 188 -30.77 0.77 6.96
CA GLU A 188 -29.59 1.18 7.74
C GLU A 188 -28.57 0.05 7.88
N MET A 189 -29.02 -1.15 8.19
CA MET A 189 -28.18 -2.34 8.21
C MET A 189 -28.12 -3.01 6.84
N PRO A 190 -26.95 -3.45 6.39
CA PRO A 190 -26.87 -4.26 5.17
C PRO A 190 -27.62 -5.59 5.38
N PRO A 191 -28.20 -6.16 4.31
CA PRO A 191 -28.83 -7.46 4.40
C PRO A 191 -27.79 -8.54 4.74
N PRO A 192 -28.25 -9.72 5.21
CA PRO A 192 -27.35 -10.84 5.44
C PRO A 192 -26.49 -11.15 4.21
N PRO A 193 -25.22 -11.54 4.35
CA PRO A 193 -24.29 -11.76 3.23
C PRO A 193 -24.83 -12.74 2.17
N LYS A 194 -25.71 -13.67 2.55
CA LYS A 194 -26.37 -14.62 1.62
C LYS A 194 -27.34 -13.97 0.63
N GLN A 195 -27.77 -12.74 0.90
CA GLN A 195 -28.69 -11.97 0.04
C GLN A 195 -27.95 -10.97 -0.86
N LEU A 196 -26.65 -10.82 -0.67
CA LEU A 196 -25.80 -9.95 -1.49
C LEU A 196 -25.08 -10.79 -2.55
N ARG A 197 -24.87 -10.22 -3.73
CA ARG A 197 -23.92 -10.76 -4.69
C ARG A 197 -22.54 -10.82 -4.00
N ARG A 198 -21.89 -11.98 -4.03
CA ARG A 198 -20.58 -12.13 -3.41
C ARG A 198 -19.55 -11.32 -4.22
N PRO A 199 -18.80 -10.42 -3.59
CA PRO A 199 -17.77 -9.64 -4.28
C PRO A 199 -16.58 -10.51 -4.70
N LEU A 200 -15.87 -10.08 -5.75
CA LEU A 200 -14.52 -10.54 -6.03
C LEU A 200 -13.55 -9.76 -5.12
N GLU A 201 -12.73 -10.46 -4.32
CA GLU A 201 -11.80 -9.87 -3.37
C GLU A 201 -10.36 -10.20 -3.80
N LEU A 202 -9.77 -9.38 -4.67
CA LEU A 202 -8.41 -9.56 -5.20
C LEU A 202 -7.38 -9.43 -4.07
N GLN A 203 -6.59 -10.48 -3.85
CA GLN A 203 -5.55 -10.51 -2.83
C GLN A 203 -4.24 -10.00 -3.44
N GLY A 204 -3.95 -8.72 -3.23
CA GLY A 204 -2.88 -7.94 -3.86
C GLY A 204 -1.52 -8.06 -3.20
N TYR A 205 -1.10 -9.26 -2.86
CA TYR A 205 0.21 -9.55 -2.26
C TYR A 205 0.77 -10.87 -2.80
N SER A 206 2.09 -11.00 -2.77
CA SER A 206 2.77 -12.20 -3.24
C SER A 206 2.55 -13.40 -2.31
N PRO A 207 2.28 -14.61 -2.84
CA PRO A 207 2.27 -15.84 -2.05
C PRO A 207 3.64 -16.16 -1.44
N THR A 208 4.74 -15.68 -2.02
CA THR A 208 6.08 -15.78 -1.43
C THR A 208 6.17 -14.99 -0.12
N LEU A 209 5.47 -13.85 -0.01
CA LEU A 209 5.44 -13.04 1.21
C LEU A 209 4.52 -13.60 2.29
N VAL A 210 3.45 -14.32 1.92
CA VAL A 210 2.49 -14.92 2.88
C VAL A 210 2.32 -16.41 2.53
N PRO A 211 3.36 -17.23 2.78
CA PRO A 211 3.33 -18.64 2.41
C PRO A 211 2.25 -19.42 3.17
N GLY A 212 1.67 -20.41 2.51
CA GLY A 212 0.65 -21.30 3.08
C GLY A 212 -0.76 -20.73 3.11
N LEU A 213 -0.96 -19.49 2.67
CA LEU A 213 -2.29 -18.91 2.55
C LEU A 213 -2.92 -19.30 1.21
N THR A 214 -4.13 -19.85 1.26
CA THR A 214 -4.92 -20.22 0.09
C THR A 214 -6.34 -19.69 0.23
N TRP A 215 -6.96 -19.39 -0.92
CA TRP A 215 -8.29 -18.83 -0.99
C TRP A 215 -9.18 -19.56 -2.01
N ASP A 216 -10.46 -19.29 -1.97
CA ASP A 216 -11.41 -19.75 -2.99
C ASP A 216 -11.38 -18.85 -4.25
N ALA A 217 -12.16 -19.23 -5.27
CA ALA A 217 -12.21 -18.51 -6.54
C ALA A 217 -12.67 -17.05 -6.45
N TYR A 218 -13.33 -16.65 -5.37
CA TYR A 218 -13.72 -15.25 -5.14
C TYR A 218 -12.62 -14.42 -4.44
N ARG A 219 -11.49 -15.05 -4.09
CA ARG A 219 -10.35 -14.42 -3.40
C ARG A 219 -9.02 -14.80 -4.04
N PRO A 220 -8.85 -14.64 -5.35
CA PRO A 220 -7.59 -15.02 -5.99
C PRO A 220 -6.41 -14.19 -5.46
N ILE A 221 -5.27 -14.86 -5.21
CA ILE A 221 -4.01 -14.16 -4.96
C ILE A 221 -3.47 -13.73 -6.32
N VAL A 222 -3.46 -12.42 -6.55
CA VAL A 222 -3.05 -11.85 -7.84
C VAL A 222 -1.63 -11.28 -7.82
N GLY A 223 -1.00 -11.22 -6.65
CA GLY A 223 0.27 -10.51 -6.49
C GLY A 223 0.10 -9.00 -6.35
N ASP A 224 1.21 -8.29 -6.17
CA ASP A 224 1.18 -6.83 -6.06
C ASP A 224 0.87 -6.18 -7.41
N LEU A 225 -0.07 -5.24 -7.39
CA LEU A 225 -0.40 -4.46 -8.58
C LEU A 225 0.61 -3.32 -8.75
N ARG A 226 1.17 -3.23 -9.94
CA ARG A 226 2.15 -2.23 -10.33
C ARG A 226 1.99 -1.87 -11.80
N LEU A 227 2.54 -0.74 -12.22
CA LEU A 227 2.51 -0.35 -13.62
C LEU A 227 3.19 -1.42 -14.49
N THR A 228 2.58 -1.73 -15.61
CA THR A 228 3.19 -2.62 -16.62
C THR A 228 4.31 -1.86 -17.36
N PRO A 229 5.22 -2.55 -18.06
CA PRO A 229 6.22 -1.88 -18.90
C PRO A 229 5.60 -0.89 -19.91
N VAL A 230 4.43 -1.20 -20.44
CA VAL A 230 3.69 -0.31 -21.36
C VAL A 230 3.20 0.95 -20.63
N ASP A 231 2.74 0.82 -19.38
CA ASP A 231 2.31 1.97 -18.58
C ASP A 231 3.50 2.85 -18.18
N LEU A 232 4.61 2.23 -17.78
CA LEU A 232 5.85 2.95 -17.45
C LEU A 232 6.36 3.76 -18.66
N ASP A 233 6.31 3.18 -19.86
CA ASP A 233 6.72 3.85 -21.10
C ASP A 233 5.79 5.03 -21.41
N ARG A 234 4.47 4.83 -21.32
CA ARG A 234 3.48 5.88 -21.52
C ARG A 234 3.61 7.04 -20.53
N ALA A 235 3.94 6.72 -19.27
CA ALA A 235 4.17 7.72 -18.23
C ALA A 235 5.57 8.38 -18.30
N GLY A 236 6.44 7.94 -19.22
CA GLY A 236 7.84 8.41 -19.28
C GLY A 236 8.67 7.96 -18.07
N MET A 237 8.29 6.85 -17.45
CA MET A 237 8.89 6.29 -16.23
C MET A 237 9.63 4.97 -16.49
N SER A 238 9.84 4.57 -17.73
CA SER A 238 10.49 3.29 -18.10
C SER A 238 12.00 3.27 -17.88
N THR A 239 12.62 4.41 -17.63
CA THR A 239 14.06 4.55 -17.42
C THR A 239 14.37 5.40 -16.20
N LEU A 240 15.52 5.14 -15.58
CA LEU A 240 16.04 6.01 -14.52
C LEU A 240 16.32 7.42 -15.05
N ASP A 241 16.11 8.42 -14.20
CA ASP A 241 16.65 9.75 -14.44
C ASP A 241 18.14 9.66 -14.79
N PRO A 242 18.61 10.31 -15.89
CA PRO A 242 19.99 10.16 -16.35
C PRO A 242 21.07 10.56 -15.31
N GLU A 243 20.78 11.53 -14.46
CA GLU A 243 21.72 11.93 -13.41
C GLU A 243 21.73 10.90 -12.27
N LEU A 244 20.56 10.36 -11.89
CA LEU A 244 20.47 9.32 -10.91
C LEU A 244 21.17 8.04 -11.41
N ALA A 245 20.95 7.67 -12.67
CA ALA A 245 21.61 6.51 -13.29
C ALA A 245 23.14 6.65 -13.25
N ARG A 246 23.67 7.82 -13.63
CA ARG A 246 25.10 8.11 -13.56
C ARG A 246 25.64 8.03 -12.14
N TRP A 247 24.89 8.59 -11.17
CA TRP A 247 25.29 8.55 -9.76
C TRP A 247 25.29 7.10 -9.23
N LEU A 248 24.28 6.29 -9.54
CA LEU A 248 24.23 4.86 -9.16
C LEU A 248 25.43 4.09 -9.71
N ALA A 249 25.75 4.30 -11.00
CA ALA A 249 26.87 3.60 -11.67
C ALA A 249 28.27 4.08 -11.21
N ALA A 250 28.38 5.25 -10.59
CA ALA A 250 29.67 5.86 -10.21
C ALA A 250 30.31 5.28 -8.96
N GLY A 251 29.72 4.27 -8.30
CA GLY A 251 30.28 3.68 -7.08
C GLY A 251 29.51 2.48 -6.56
N GLU A 252 29.87 1.99 -5.40
CA GLU A 252 29.23 0.85 -4.75
C GLU A 252 27.71 1.04 -4.58
N PRO A 253 26.91 -0.04 -4.61
CA PRO A 253 25.47 0.01 -4.42
C PRO A 253 25.08 0.77 -3.13
N PRO A 254 24.20 1.78 -3.19
CA PRO A 254 23.79 2.54 -2.01
C PRO A 254 22.77 1.79 -1.14
N ALA A 255 22.59 2.24 0.10
CA ALA A 255 21.37 1.97 0.86
C ALA A 255 20.28 2.96 0.42
N LEU A 256 19.11 2.48 -0.03
CA LEU A 256 17.93 3.33 -0.20
C LEU A 256 17.26 3.53 1.15
N VAL A 257 17.01 4.79 1.52
CA VAL A 257 16.25 5.14 2.74
C VAL A 257 15.04 5.99 2.35
N THR A 258 13.84 5.57 2.77
CA THR A 258 12.61 6.34 2.56
C THR A 258 11.55 5.99 3.61
N PHE A 259 10.85 6.99 4.11
CA PHE A 259 9.74 6.79 5.05
C PHE A 259 8.36 7.07 4.39
N GLY A 260 8.33 7.27 3.08
CA GLY A 260 7.09 7.43 2.31
C GLY A 260 6.22 8.57 2.85
N SER A 261 5.02 8.23 3.32
CA SER A 261 4.08 9.18 3.94
C SER A 261 4.23 9.30 5.47
N THR A 262 5.08 8.48 6.10
CA THR A 262 5.29 8.52 7.56
C THR A 262 6.00 9.81 7.96
N HIS A 263 5.34 10.61 8.79
CA HIS A 263 5.90 11.89 9.25
C HIS A 263 7.15 11.70 10.10
N VAL A 264 8.22 12.40 9.75
CA VAL A 264 9.45 12.49 10.53
C VAL A 264 9.46 13.85 11.23
N SER A 265 9.48 13.86 12.56
CA SER A 265 9.37 15.09 13.36
C SER A 265 10.57 16.03 13.19
N ASP A 266 11.77 15.48 13.01
CA ASP A 266 12.99 16.23 12.73
C ASP A 266 13.71 15.62 11.51
N PRO A 267 13.37 16.07 10.29
CA PRO A 267 14.02 15.59 9.07
C PRO A 267 15.51 15.86 9.01
N ALA A 268 15.99 16.96 9.61
CA ALA A 268 17.41 17.32 9.61
C ALA A 268 18.23 16.38 10.51
N ALA A 269 17.76 16.11 11.72
CA ALA A 269 18.38 15.14 12.62
C ALA A 269 18.38 13.73 12.03
N MET A 270 17.27 13.30 11.42
CA MET A 270 17.16 12.01 10.73
C MET A 270 18.17 11.91 9.58
N MET A 271 18.27 12.93 8.74
CA MET A 271 19.27 12.97 7.66
C MET A 271 20.70 12.89 8.19
N ALA A 272 20.99 13.60 9.27
CA ALA A 272 22.32 13.54 9.91
C ALA A 272 22.64 12.13 10.43
N ALA A 273 21.67 11.45 11.06
CA ALA A 273 21.81 10.07 11.51
C ALA A 273 22.02 9.10 10.33
N ILE A 274 21.22 9.19 9.26
CA ILE A 274 21.39 8.37 8.04
C ILE A 274 22.81 8.55 7.48
N ARG A 275 23.31 9.78 7.37
CA ARG A 275 24.67 10.06 6.85
C ARG A 275 25.75 9.44 7.73
N ARG A 276 25.65 9.55 9.07
CA ARG A 276 26.65 8.98 10.00
C ARG A 276 26.63 7.45 9.93
N VAL A 277 25.45 6.85 9.96
CA VAL A 277 25.29 5.39 9.90
C VAL A 277 25.81 4.83 8.57
N CYS A 278 25.42 5.40 7.43
CA CYS A 278 25.92 4.94 6.14
C CYS A 278 27.45 5.06 6.05
N ARG A 279 28.02 6.18 6.53
CA ARG A 279 29.49 6.37 6.56
C ARG A 279 30.18 5.33 7.44
N SER A 280 29.67 5.03 8.64
CA SER A 280 30.26 4.02 9.53
C SER A 280 30.20 2.60 8.98
N LEU A 281 29.23 2.32 8.09
CA LEU A 281 29.09 1.03 7.39
C LEU A 281 29.78 1.00 6.02
N GLY A 282 30.46 2.08 5.60
CA GLY A 282 31.07 2.19 4.27
C GLY A 282 30.06 2.20 3.13
N LEU A 283 28.82 2.64 3.38
CA LEU A 283 27.74 2.66 2.40
C LEU A 283 27.49 4.07 1.85
N ARG A 284 27.13 4.15 0.58
CA ARG A 284 26.49 5.33 0.00
C ARG A 284 25.03 5.37 0.43
N ALA A 285 24.44 6.57 0.49
CA ALA A 285 23.02 6.73 0.82
C ALA A 285 22.25 7.35 -0.36
N LEU A 286 21.17 6.70 -0.78
CA LEU A 286 20.13 7.29 -1.61
C LEU A 286 18.91 7.55 -0.72
N VAL A 287 18.51 8.81 -0.58
CA VAL A 287 17.36 9.17 0.25
C VAL A 287 16.24 9.68 -0.63
N ALA A 288 15.11 8.96 -0.64
CA ALA A 288 13.87 9.42 -1.26
C ALA A 288 12.99 10.05 -0.19
N THR A 289 12.83 11.38 -0.25
CA THR A 289 12.20 12.14 0.85
C THR A 289 10.72 11.81 1.03
N GLY A 290 9.99 11.54 -0.05
CA GLY A 290 8.55 11.36 0.01
C GLY A 290 7.85 12.54 0.70
N TRP A 291 6.75 12.23 1.40
CA TRP A 291 6.08 13.22 2.26
C TRP A 291 6.70 13.28 3.65
N GLY A 292 7.30 12.17 4.11
CA GLY A 292 7.80 12.01 5.48
C GLY A 292 9.00 12.89 5.81
N LEU A 293 9.91 13.08 4.86
CA LEU A 293 11.10 13.93 4.96
C LEU A 293 10.94 15.24 4.17
N SER A 294 9.69 15.72 4.02
CA SER A 294 9.40 16.98 3.34
C SER A 294 10.16 18.15 3.99
N GLY A 295 10.66 19.07 3.16
CA GLY A 295 11.46 20.21 3.59
C GLY A 295 12.98 19.99 3.42
N LEU A 296 13.45 18.77 3.14
CA LEU A 296 14.82 18.53 2.73
C LEU A 296 15.00 18.86 1.24
N ALA A 297 15.96 19.72 0.95
CA ALA A 297 16.28 20.05 -0.45
C ALA A 297 16.99 18.87 -1.15
N PRO A 298 16.73 18.66 -2.45
CA PRO A 298 17.52 17.75 -3.27
C PRO A 298 19.02 18.09 -3.18
N SER A 299 19.86 17.10 -3.04
CA SER A 299 21.31 17.29 -2.97
C SER A 299 22.06 16.10 -3.55
N THR A 300 23.28 16.34 -4.01
CA THR A 300 24.14 15.31 -4.60
C THR A 300 25.56 15.48 -4.13
N SER A 301 26.14 14.38 -3.63
CA SER A 301 27.58 14.22 -3.42
C SER A 301 27.96 12.78 -3.83
N PRO A 302 29.23 12.41 -3.89
CA PRO A 302 29.61 11.01 -4.18
C PRO A 302 28.98 10.00 -3.22
N GLU A 303 28.80 10.37 -1.94
CA GLU A 303 28.34 9.50 -0.86
C GLU A 303 26.83 9.58 -0.60
N LEU A 304 26.17 10.66 -1.05
CA LEU A 304 24.76 10.92 -0.75
C LEU A 304 24.03 11.56 -1.92
N ARG A 305 22.91 10.96 -2.28
CA ARG A 305 21.93 11.56 -3.20
C ARG A 305 20.58 11.70 -2.48
N VAL A 306 19.99 12.90 -2.53
CA VAL A 306 18.63 13.17 -2.00
C VAL A 306 17.73 13.53 -3.17
N VAL A 307 16.61 12.79 -3.30
CA VAL A 307 15.62 12.96 -4.38
C VAL A 307 14.21 12.98 -3.79
N PRO A 308 13.25 13.63 -4.45
CA PRO A 308 11.86 13.61 -3.97
C PRO A 308 11.24 12.21 -3.98
N TYR A 309 11.39 11.50 -5.08
CA TYR A 309 10.83 10.18 -5.34
C TYR A 309 11.74 9.34 -6.23
N VAL A 310 11.55 8.03 -6.15
CA VAL A 310 12.15 7.05 -7.07
C VAL A 310 11.10 6.01 -7.45
N ASP A 311 11.22 5.46 -8.64
CA ASP A 311 10.58 4.20 -8.98
C ASP A 311 11.35 3.07 -8.32
N TYR A 312 10.66 2.28 -7.48
CA TYR A 312 11.30 1.24 -6.69
C TYR A 312 11.79 0.07 -7.56
N ASP A 313 11.03 -0.31 -8.58
CA ASP A 313 11.40 -1.43 -9.45
C ASP A 313 12.63 -1.09 -10.32
N LEU A 314 12.81 0.19 -10.67
CA LEU A 314 13.98 0.66 -11.41
C LEU A 314 15.20 0.87 -10.51
N VAL A 315 15.02 1.33 -9.28
CA VAL A 315 16.12 1.76 -8.41
C VAL A 315 16.66 0.66 -7.52
N LEU A 316 15.77 -0.17 -6.91
CA LEU A 316 16.19 -1.17 -5.93
C LEU A 316 17.15 -2.23 -6.47
N PRO A 317 17.11 -2.65 -7.75
CA PRO A 317 18.13 -3.55 -8.31
C PRO A 317 19.56 -2.99 -8.27
N HIS A 318 19.72 -1.67 -8.11
CA HIS A 318 21.02 -0.99 -7.96
C HIS A 318 21.40 -0.71 -6.51
N CYS A 319 20.61 -1.14 -5.53
CA CYS A 319 20.83 -0.87 -4.10
C CYS A 319 21.36 -2.10 -3.36
N ALA A 320 22.15 -1.86 -2.32
CA ALA A 320 22.65 -2.93 -1.44
C ALA A 320 21.60 -3.39 -0.42
N MET A 321 20.71 -2.49 -0.02
CA MET A 321 19.64 -2.71 0.95
C MET A 321 18.59 -1.59 0.85
N VAL A 322 17.43 -1.81 1.48
CA VAL A 322 16.43 -0.76 1.64
C VAL A 322 15.99 -0.62 3.10
N VAL A 323 15.86 0.64 3.55
CA VAL A 323 15.27 1.03 4.83
C VAL A 323 14.01 1.83 4.56
N HIS A 324 12.85 1.35 5.05
CA HIS A 324 11.58 1.99 4.74
C HIS A 324 10.53 1.82 5.83
N HIS A 325 9.39 2.52 5.70
CA HIS A 325 8.29 2.54 6.67
C HIS A 325 7.42 1.27 6.70
N GLY A 326 7.50 0.38 5.70
CA GLY A 326 6.79 -0.91 5.71
C GLY A 326 5.47 -0.95 4.96
N SER A 327 5.17 -0.04 4.01
CA SER A 327 4.01 -0.24 3.15
C SER A 327 4.17 -1.49 2.26
N ALA A 328 3.05 -2.11 1.88
CA ALA A 328 3.02 -3.32 1.07
C ALA A 328 3.85 -3.20 -0.22
N SER A 329 3.69 -2.09 -0.96
CA SER A 329 4.32 -1.89 -2.27
C SER A 329 5.85 -1.88 -2.20
N ILE A 330 6.46 -1.08 -1.30
CA ILE A 330 7.92 -1.04 -1.21
C ILE A 330 8.49 -2.30 -0.55
N THR A 331 7.73 -2.95 0.33
CA THR A 331 8.08 -4.26 0.88
C THR A 331 8.18 -5.30 -0.24
N ALA A 332 7.16 -5.36 -1.10
CA ALA A 332 7.16 -6.25 -2.26
C ALA A 332 8.30 -5.93 -3.22
N ALA A 333 8.53 -4.65 -3.54
CA ALA A 333 9.61 -4.23 -4.43
C ALA A 333 11.00 -4.59 -3.89
N GLY A 334 11.25 -4.40 -2.58
CA GLY A 334 12.52 -4.76 -1.93
C GLY A 334 12.81 -6.26 -2.00
N VAL A 335 11.80 -7.09 -1.72
CA VAL A 335 11.94 -8.55 -1.83
C VAL A 335 12.11 -8.97 -3.29
N ARG A 336 11.34 -8.42 -4.23
CA ARG A 336 11.47 -8.70 -5.66
C ARG A 336 12.86 -8.33 -6.20
N ALA A 337 13.43 -7.23 -5.73
CA ALA A 337 14.80 -6.85 -6.04
C ALA A 337 15.85 -7.82 -5.46
N GLY A 338 15.46 -8.66 -4.50
CA GLY A 338 16.34 -9.63 -3.85
C GLY A 338 17.30 -9.00 -2.84
N ILE A 339 16.98 -7.82 -2.32
CA ILE A 339 17.83 -7.08 -1.37
C ILE A 339 17.29 -7.13 0.05
N PRO A 340 18.18 -7.15 1.06
CA PRO A 340 17.77 -7.15 2.46
C PRO A 340 17.09 -5.85 2.85
N THR A 341 16.09 -5.95 3.73
CA THR A 341 15.17 -4.87 4.03
C THR A 341 15.07 -4.60 5.52
N MET A 342 15.16 -3.33 5.93
CA MET A 342 14.82 -2.87 7.28
C MET A 342 13.48 -2.12 7.24
N VAL A 343 12.51 -2.62 7.98
CA VAL A 343 11.20 -1.97 8.13
C VAL A 343 11.15 -1.20 9.44
N CYS A 344 10.93 0.12 9.34
CA CYS A 344 10.71 1.04 10.46
C CYS A 344 9.22 1.39 10.52
N SER A 345 8.39 0.54 11.14
CA SER A 345 6.94 0.63 11.05
C SER A 345 6.33 1.61 12.04
N SER A 346 5.24 2.28 11.63
CA SER A 346 4.47 3.20 12.49
C SER A 346 3.07 2.68 12.77
N TYR A 347 2.24 2.48 11.74
CA TYR A 347 0.80 2.22 11.86
C TYR A 347 0.29 1.30 10.75
N ALA A 348 -1.00 1.01 10.79
CA ALA A 348 -1.72 0.16 9.84
C ALA A 348 -1.08 -1.24 9.67
N ASP A 349 -0.86 -1.65 8.45
CA ASP A 349 -0.29 -2.94 8.06
C ASP A 349 1.25 -3.00 8.11
N GLN A 350 1.91 -1.86 8.32
CA GLN A 350 3.38 -1.78 8.31
C GLN A 350 4.06 -2.73 9.30
N PRO A 351 3.60 -2.86 10.58
CA PRO A 351 4.18 -3.82 11.52
C PRO A 351 4.03 -5.28 11.06
N PHE A 352 2.91 -5.61 10.40
CA PHE A 352 2.70 -6.95 9.86
C PHE A 352 3.76 -7.29 8.80
N TRP A 353 3.99 -6.39 7.84
CA TRP A 353 5.00 -6.60 6.79
C TRP A 353 6.42 -6.68 7.36
N GLY A 354 6.75 -5.84 8.34
CA GLY A 354 8.04 -5.89 9.03
C GLY A 354 8.29 -7.24 9.70
N ARG A 355 7.32 -7.72 10.48
CA ARG A 355 7.40 -9.03 11.13
C ARG A 355 7.40 -10.18 10.14
N GLN A 356 6.69 -10.05 9.03
CA GLN A 356 6.69 -11.05 7.97
C GLN A 356 8.07 -11.21 7.34
N LEU A 357 8.78 -10.11 7.04
CA LEU A 357 10.15 -10.16 6.54
C LEU A 357 11.13 -10.76 7.53
N GLU A 358 10.99 -10.48 8.83
CA GLU A 358 11.81 -11.14 9.86
C GLU A 358 11.57 -12.65 9.90
N ARG A 359 10.30 -13.09 9.87
CA ARG A 359 9.97 -14.54 9.83
C ARG A 359 10.51 -15.24 8.59
N LEU A 360 10.50 -14.54 7.46
CA LEU A 360 11.06 -15.05 6.22
C LEU A 360 12.61 -15.02 6.19
N GLY A 361 13.26 -14.37 7.17
CA GLY A 361 14.71 -14.26 7.28
C GLY A 361 15.33 -13.29 6.27
N ALA A 362 14.54 -12.39 5.69
CA ALA A 362 14.98 -11.43 4.65
C ALA A 362 15.03 -9.98 5.14
N GLY A 363 14.70 -9.71 6.40
CA GLY A 363 14.65 -8.35 6.91
C GLY A 363 14.81 -8.23 8.41
N VAL A 364 14.79 -6.97 8.83
CA VAL A 364 14.81 -6.52 10.23
C VAL A 364 13.62 -5.59 10.44
N HIS A 365 12.92 -5.74 11.55
CA HIS A 365 11.81 -4.90 11.92
C HIS A 365 12.09 -4.11 13.19
N VAL A 366 11.78 -2.82 13.17
CA VAL A 366 11.79 -1.93 14.34
C VAL A 366 10.54 -1.05 14.33
N ARG A 367 10.11 -0.58 15.48
CA ARG A 367 9.08 0.47 15.52
C ARG A 367 9.72 1.80 15.17
N PHE A 368 9.02 2.62 14.42
CA PHE A 368 9.50 3.96 14.05
C PHE A 368 9.71 4.86 15.28
N THR A 369 8.90 4.70 16.33
CA THR A 369 9.04 5.41 17.62
C THR A 369 10.32 5.06 18.37
N ASP A 370 10.89 3.89 18.12
CA ASP A 370 12.11 3.40 18.79
C ASP A 370 13.35 3.67 17.93
N LEU A 371 13.18 4.29 16.75
CA LEU A 371 14.25 4.53 15.80
C LEU A 371 15.19 5.64 16.30
N SER A 372 16.36 5.22 16.77
CA SER A 372 17.52 6.05 17.08
C SER A 372 18.65 5.78 16.09
N GLU A 373 19.74 6.57 16.17
CA GLU A 373 20.92 6.33 15.36
C GLU A 373 21.54 4.95 15.65
N ASP A 374 21.59 4.53 16.91
CA ASP A 374 22.11 3.21 17.31
C ASP A 374 21.23 2.08 16.80
N VAL A 375 19.91 2.23 16.84
CA VAL A 375 18.95 1.26 16.30
C VAL A 375 19.06 1.17 14.78
N LEU A 376 19.21 2.30 14.10
CA LEU A 376 19.44 2.35 12.66
C LEU A 376 20.76 1.67 12.29
N LEU A 377 21.85 1.97 12.99
CA LEU A 377 23.15 1.35 12.80
C LEU A 377 23.10 -0.17 13.03
N SER A 378 22.53 -0.61 14.14
CA SER A 378 22.38 -2.03 14.47
C SER A 378 21.55 -2.76 13.43
N GLY A 379 20.40 -2.20 13.02
CA GLY A 379 19.52 -2.78 12.01
C GLY A 379 20.21 -2.89 10.66
N MET A 380 20.79 -1.81 10.16
CA MET A 380 21.50 -1.79 8.87
C MET A 380 22.74 -2.70 8.88
N SER A 381 23.49 -2.78 9.98
CA SER A 381 24.61 -3.71 10.12
C SER A 381 24.16 -5.17 9.98
N ARG A 382 23.01 -5.54 10.56
CA ARG A 382 22.43 -6.89 10.36
C ARG A 382 22.11 -7.20 8.90
N LEU A 383 21.68 -6.20 8.12
CA LEU A 383 21.39 -6.38 6.69
C LEU A 383 22.65 -6.68 5.86
N THR A 384 23.84 -6.35 6.34
CA THR A 384 25.11 -6.68 5.63
C THR A 384 25.50 -8.15 5.77
N THR A 385 24.86 -8.92 6.67
CA THR A 385 25.24 -10.30 6.97
C THR A 385 24.92 -11.25 5.81
N GLY A 386 25.83 -12.20 5.56
CA GLY A 386 25.72 -13.15 4.46
C GLY A 386 24.42 -13.99 4.47
N PRO A 387 23.98 -14.56 5.61
CA PRO A 387 22.74 -15.34 5.66
C PRO A 387 21.50 -14.55 5.24
N LEU A 388 21.34 -13.32 5.74
CA LEU A 388 20.18 -12.48 5.44
C LEU A 388 20.17 -12.04 3.98
N ARG A 389 21.34 -11.65 3.42
CA ARG A 389 21.48 -11.32 2.00
C ARG A 389 21.14 -12.50 1.08
N ARG A 390 21.64 -13.71 1.40
CA ARG A 390 21.30 -14.91 0.62
C ARG A 390 19.82 -15.22 0.65
N ARG A 391 19.19 -15.07 1.84
CA ARG A 391 17.76 -15.34 1.96
C ARG A 391 16.92 -14.32 1.19
N ALA A 392 17.28 -13.04 1.24
CA ALA A 392 16.64 -12.01 0.45
C ALA A 392 16.75 -12.31 -1.06
N ALA A 393 17.94 -12.70 -1.54
CA ALA A 393 18.15 -13.06 -2.94
C ALA A 393 17.27 -14.26 -3.38
N GLN A 394 17.19 -15.32 -2.55
CA GLN A 394 16.32 -16.48 -2.82
C GLN A 394 14.82 -16.11 -2.91
N LEU A 395 14.33 -15.29 -1.99
CA LEU A 395 12.94 -14.82 -2.04
C LEU A 395 12.72 -13.93 -3.27
N GLY A 396 13.71 -13.13 -3.65
CA GLY A 396 13.66 -12.32 -4.85
C GLY A 396 13.54 -13.16 -6.13
N GLU A 397 14.26 -14.27 -6.22
CA GLU A 397 14.13 -15.22 -7.34
C GLU A 397 12.73 -15.79 -7.43
N LEU A 398 12.16 -16.24 -6.30
CA LEU A 398 10.78 -16.75 -6.25
C LEU A 398 9.78 -15.69 -6.69
N MET A 399 9.90 -14.47 -6.15
CA MET A 399 8.97 -13.39 -6.47
C MET A 399 9.06 -12.90 -7.92
N ARG A 400 10.25 -12.92 -8.53
CA ARG A 400 10.42 -12.59 -9.95
C ARG A 400 9.87 -13.67 -10.89
N ALA A 401 9.77 -14.91 -10.43
CA ALA A 401 9.13 -15.99 -11.16
C ALA A 401 7.58 -15.95 -11.09
N GLU A 402 7.00 -15.15 -10.19
CA GLU A 402 5.56 -14.97 -10.13
C GLU A 402 5.06 -14.16 -11.33
N PRO A 403 3.82 -14.40 -11.81
CA PRO A 403 3.20 -13.57 -12.83
C PRO A 403 3.10 -12.10 -12.39
N HIS A 404 3.05 -11.19 -13.35
CA HIS A 404 2.80 -9.78 -13.07
C HIS A 404 1.36 -9.59 -12.58
N GLY A 405 1.19 -9.04 -11.36
CA GLY A 405 -0.11 -9.01 -10.69
C GLY A 405 -1.21 -8.25 -11.44
N THR A 406 -0.85 -7.17 -12.13
CA THR A 406 -1.85 -6.31 -12.79
C THR A 406 -2.61 -7.01 -13.93
N PRO A 407 -1.97 -7.68 -14.92
CA PRO A 407 -2.69 -8.49 -15.91
C PRO A 407 -3.51 -9.63 -15.27
N VAL A 408 -2.93 -10.33 -14.30
CA VAL A 408 -3.67 -11.42 -13.59
C VAL A 408 -4.92 -10.87 -12.93
N ALA A 409 -4.84 -9.72 -12.29
CA ALA A 409 -6.00 -9.10 -11.64
C ALA A 409 -7.07 -8.68 -12.66
N ALA A 410 -6.69 -8.12 -13.80
CA ALA A 410 -7.62 -7.75 -14.85
C ALA A 410 -8.34 -8.96 -15.43
N ASP A 411 -7.61 -10.06 -15.69
CA ASP A 411 -8.20 -11.33 -16.15
C ASP A 411 -9.21 -11.91 -15.14
N GLU A 412 -8.93 -11.81 -13.82
CA GLU A 412 -9.86 -12.23 -12.77
C GLU A 412 -11.11 -11.35 -12.73
N VAL A 413 -10.95 -10.03 -12.92
CA VAL A 413 -12.08 -9.10 -13.02
C VAL A 413 -12.95 -9.46 -14.22
N ASP A 414 -12.37 -9.65 -15.40
CA ASP A 414 -13.12 -10.00 -16.61
C ASP A 414 -13.89 -11.31 -16.45
N ARG A 415 -13.24 -12.33 -15.87
CA ARG A 415 -13.87 -13.61 -15.60
C ARG A 415 -15.06 -13.48 -14.64
N TYR A 416 -14.90 -12.68 -13.60
CA TYR A 416 -15.95 -12.43 -12.62
C TYR A 416 -17.14 -11.63 -13.21
N LEU A 417 -16.86 -10.67 -14.09
CA LEU A 417 -17.89 -9.85 -14.73
C LEU A 417 -18.65 -10.59 -15.83
N ALA A 418 -18.05 -11.63 -16.42
CA ALA A 418 -18.67 -12.47 -17.44
C ALA A 418 -19.56 -13.58 -16.84
N ALA A 419 -19.47 -13.88 -15.53
CA ALA A 419 -20.21 -14.91 -14.82
C ALA A 419 -21.55 -14.40 -14.27
#